data_31cdbcbae17322e0466442662f1bb30c
#
_entry.id   31cdbcbae17322e0466442662f1bb30c
#
_cell.length_a   1.000
_cell.length_b   1.000
_cell.length_c   1.000
_cell.angle_alpha   90.00
_cell.angle_beta   90.00
_cell.angle_gamma   90.00
#
_symmetry.space_group_name_H-M   'P 1'
#
loop_
_entity.id
_entity.type
_entity.pdbx_description
1 polymer ?
#
loop_
_entity_poly.entity_id
_entity_poly.type
_entity_poly.pdbx_seq_one_letter_code
_entity_poly.pdbx_strand_id
1 'polypeptide(L)'
;MFNSGDVSVAIDFHTSESRLKAVRRNGAYLQYIEEIHQTPEICLAAVQQDGLALKFVCHQSPEVCLEAVRQNGMALEFVRKQTADLCLEAVQENGWALKHVQKQTVEICMAAVKQDGWALQYVKDQTTEICMAAVKRDGYALRYIHEQTPEICMAAVMQNCWALRHVHDQTREICLAAVREDGNTLKVIQEQTFGLCMEAVRERGWALQFVQKQTPEICMAAVKQDGYALKYVHEQMPEICMAAVKQDGYALKYVHEQTPEICLAAVRQDGWALRYVHDKTPEICRTAVCQNPEVEQYMLISISSDDEEDAGPRP
;
A
#
# COMPACT_ATOMS: atom_id res chain seq x y z
N MET A 1 -2.72 -0.25 49.79
CA MET A 1 -1.50 -1.10 49.94
C MET A 1 -0.98 -1.36 48.56
N PHE A 2 -0.08 -0.49 48.07
CA PHE A 2 0.61 -0.65 46.81
C PHE A 2 1.91 -1.42 47.06
N ASN A 3 2.05 -2.56 46.46
CA ASN A 3 3.21 -3.40 46.59
C ASN A 3 4.26 -2.92 45.57
N SER A 4 5.17 -2.05 45.99
CA SER A 4 6.33 -1.57 45.26
C SER A 4 7.44 -2.63 45.38
N GLY A 5 7.42 -3.58 44.47
CA GLY A 5 8.43 -4.63 44.34
C GLY A 5 9.31 -4.45 43.10
N ASP A 6 9.73 -3.22 42.80
CA ASP A 6 10.81 -2.98 41.83
C ASP A 6 12.14 -3.02 42.61
N VAL A 7 12.66 -4.22 42.79
CA VAL A 7 14.05 -4.39 43.18
C VAL A 7 14.89 -3.98 42.00
N SER A 8 15.33 -2.72 41.96
CA SER A 8 16.42 -2.26 41.10
C SER A 8 17.66 -3.06 41.51
N VAL A 9 17.93 -4.18 40.80
CA VAL A 9 19.17 -4.93 40.97
C VAL A 9 20.28 -3.98 40.56
N ALA A 10 20.99 -3.42 41.56
CA ALA A 10 22.15 -2.60 41.33
C ALA A 10 23.12 -3.43 40.46
N ILE A 11 23.39 -2.94 39.22
CA ILE A 11 24.27 -3.63 38.30
C ILE A 11 25.69 -3.42 38.82
N ASP A 12 26.35 -4.51 39.19
CA ASP A 12 27.73 -4.51 39.65
C ASP A 12 28.69 -4.51 38.45
N PHE A 13 29.63 -3.58 38.44
CA PHE A 13 30.69 -3.46 37.44
C PHE A 13 32.11 -3.65 38.03
N HIS A 14 32.23 -4.14 39.26
CA HIS A 14 33.53 -4.21 39.95
C HIS A 14 34.44 -5.33 39.43
N THR A 15 33.87 -6.45 39.00
CA THR A 15 34.66 -7.58 38.49
C THR A 15 34.49 -7.74 36.97
N SER A 16 35.44 -8.41 36.31
CA SER A 16 35.34 -8.75 34.89
C SER A 16 34.11 -9.63 34.62
N GLU A 17 33.81 -10.56 35.51
CA GLU A 17 32.64 -11.45 35.36
C GLU A 17 31.31 -10.67 35.50
N SER A 18 31.23 -9.75 36.45
CA SER A 18 30.02 -8.93 36.62
C SER A 18 29.79 -7.98 35.44
N ARG A 19 30.87 -7.39 34.87
CA ARG A 19 30.81 -6.60 33.64
C ARG A 19 30.33 -7.43 32.45
N LEU A 20 30.88 -8.64 32.25
CA LEU A 20 30.49 -9.54 31.18
C LEU A 20 29.01 -9.95 31.31
N LYS A 21 28.56 -10.26 32.52
CA LYS A 21 27.15 -10.58 32.79
C LYS A 21 26.21 -9.39 32.49
N ALA A 22 26.66 -8.19 32.84
CA ALA A 22 25.92 -6.96 32.60
C ALA A 22 25.74 -6.73 31.08
N VAL A 23 26.81 -6.75 30.27
CA VAL A 23 26.72 -6.50 28.82
C VAL A 23 25.98 -7.61 28.07
N ARG A 24 26.04 -8.87 28.53
CA ARG A 24 25.21 -9.96 27.97
C ARG A 24 23.74 -9.76 28.23
N ARG A 25 23.37 -9.07 29.31
CA ARG A 25 21.98 -8.71 29.59
C ARG A 25 21.52 -7.51 28.74
N ASN A 26 22.40 -6.51 28.58
CA ASN A 26 22.14 -5.33 27.76
C ASN A 26 23.47 -4.75 27.27
N GLY A 27 23.73 -4.81 25.96
CA GLY A 27 24.95 -4.31 25.33
C GLY A 27 25.24 -2.84 25.62
N ALA A 28 24.19 -2.02 25.78
CA ALA A 28 24.33 -0.60 26.08
C ALA A 28 25.00 -0.33 27.45
N TYR A 29 25.07 -1.32 28.35
CA TYR A 29 25.81 -1.13 29.60
C TYR A 29 27.31 -0.98 29.39
N LEU A 30 27.84 -1.26 28.19
CA LEU A 30 29.22 -0.99 27.84
C LEU A 30 29.59 0.48 28.05
N GLN A 31 28.64 1.42 27.93
CA GLN A 31 28.86 2.86 28.18
C GLN A 31 29.31 3.18 29.63
N TYR A 32 29.02 2.31 30.59
CA TYR A 32 29.38 2.50 31.98
C TYR A 32 30.68 1.78 32.38
N ILE A 33 31.30 1.06 31.41
CA ILE A 33 32.57 0.36 31.63
C ILE A 33 33.71 1.27 31.12
N GLU A 34 34.61 1.61 32.03
CA GLU A 34 35.77 2.42 31.69
C GLU A 34 36.64 1.72 30.62
N GLU A 35 37.31 2.50 29.77
CA GLU A 35 38.12 2.04 28.64
C GLU A 35 39.13 0.94 29.03
N ILE A 36 39.83 1.10 30.18
CA ILE A 36 40.81 0.12 30.68
C ILE A 36 40.21 -1.24 30.99
N HIS A 37 38.90 -1.31 31.16
CA HIS A 37 38.17 -2.53 31.48
C HIS A 37 37.38 -3.08 30.30
N GLN A 38 37.37 -2.41 29.15
CA GLN A 38 36.77 -2.89 27.93
C GLN A 38 37.64 -3.94 27.23
N THR A 39 37.66 -5.14 27.78
CA THR A 39 38.40 -6.26 27.14
C THR A 39 37.71 -6.66 25.82
N PRO A 40 38.43 -7.30 24.86
CA PRO A 40 37.83 -7.79 23.62
C PRO A 40 36.61 -8.68 23.85
N GLU A 41 36.65 -9.55 24.88
CA GLU A 41 35.53 -10.44 25.24
C GLU A 41 34.31 -9.66 25.70
N ILE A 42 34.47 -8.62 26.51
CA ILE A 42 33.36 -7.76 26.98
C ILE A 42 32.77 -6.97 25.81
N CYS A 43 33.61 -6.40 24.93
CA CYS A 43 33.17 -5.68 23.75
C CYS A 43 32.41 -6.59 22.78
N LEU A 44 32.95 -7.79 22.53
CA LEU A 44 32.28 -8.78 21.67
C LEU A 44 30.94 -9.20 22.24
N ALA A 45 30.85 -9.51 23.52
CA ALA A 45 29.59 -9.88 24.18
C ALA A 45 28.56 -8.73 24.13
N ALA A 46 29.01 -7.49 24.25
CA ALA A 46 28.15 -6.30 24.15
C ALA A 46 27.56 -6.16 22.75
N VAL A 47 28.39 -6.25 21.69
CA VAL A 47 27.92 -6.09 20.30
C VAL A 47 27.12 -7.31 19.81
N GLN A 48 27.36 -8.49 20.35
CA GLN A 48 26.53 -9.67 20.08
C GLN A 48 25.12 -9.53 20.64
N GLN A 49 25.01 -8.87 21.78
CA GLN A 49 23.69 -8.60 22.38
C GLN A 49 22.98 -7.44 21.65
N ASP A 50 23.72 -6.37 21.31
CA ASP A 50 23.25 -5.21 20.58
C ASP A 50 24.36 -4.63 19.71
N GLY A 51 24.29 -4.77 18.38
CA GLY A 51 25.28 -4.25 17.44
C GLY A 51 25.54 -2.76 17.59
N LEU A 52 24.51 -1.99 17.98
CA LEU A 52 24.65 -0.55 18.21
C LEU A 52 25.49 -0.21 19.46
N ALA A 53 25.79 -1.18 20.32
CA ALA A 53 26.74 -1.00 21.41
C ALA A 53 28.16 -0.67 20.90
N LEU A 54 28.44 -0.89 19.60
CA LEU A 54 29.71 -0.50 18.96
C LEU A 54 30.07 0.97 19.19
N LYS A 55 29.06 1.85 19.31
CA LYS A 55 29.27 3.28 19.60
C LYS A 55 30.00 3.54 20.92
N PHE A 56 29.95 2.59 21.86
CA PHE A 56 30.57 2.68 23.17
C PHE A 56 31.94 1.95 23.23
N VAL A 57 32.33 1.24 22.16
CA VAL A 57 33.61 0.54 22.08
C VAL A 57 34.73 1.54 21.88
N CYS A 58 35.66 1.63 22.85
CA CYS A 58 36.81 2.53 22.81
C CYS A 58 37.86 2.08 21.77
N HIS A 59 38.18 0.79 21.74
CA HIS A 59 39.14 0.18 20.80
C HIS A 59 38.43 -0.82 19.89
N GLN A 60 38.11 -0.39 18.67
CA GLN A 60 37.40 -1.23 17.69
C GLN A 60 38.39 -2.17 16.98
N SER A 61 38.31 -3.48 17.29
CA SER A 61 39.00 -4.48 16.48
C SER A 61 38.14 -4.85 15.25
N PRO A 62 38.73 -5.36 14.16
CA PRO A 62 37.99 -5.81 12.98
C PRO A 62 36.92 -6.86 13.33
N GLU A 63 37.20 -7.76 14.26
CA GLU A 63 36.28 -8.81 14.72
C GLU A 63 35.05 -8.23 15.42
N VAL A 64 35.25 -7.28 16.34
CA VAL A 64 34.15 -6.59 17.05
C VAL A 64 33.30 -5.78 16.07
N CYS A 65 33.91 -5.09 15.09
CA CYS A 65 33.17 -4.36 14.06
C CYS A 65 32.34 -5.30 13.18
N LEU A 66 32.92 -6.44 12.77
CA LEU A 66 32.23 -7.44 11.94
C LEU A 66 31.02 -8.04 12.69
N GLU A 67 31.21 -8.43 13.94
CA GLU A 67 30.14 -8.99 14.76
C GLU A 67 29.02 -7.96 14.99
N ALA A 68 29.39 -6.69 15.23
CA ALA A 68 28.43 -5.60 15.39
C ALA A 68 27.56 -5.40 14.13
N VAL A 69 28.15 -5.37 12.93
CA VAL A 69 27.39 -5.20 11.68
C VAL A 69 26.60 -6.44 11.30
N ARG A 70 27.04 -7.64 11.66
CA ARG A 70 26.26 -8.87 11.48
C ARG A 70 25.04 -8.90 12.37
N GLN A 71 25.17 -8.43 13.59
CA GLN A 71 24.04 -8.33 14.51
C GLN A 71 23.06 -7.21 14.06
N ASN A 72 23.62 -6.09 13.56
CA ASN A 72 22.83 -4.96 13.06
C ASN A 72 23.63 -4.18 12.03
N GLY A 73 23.26 -4.24 10.74
CA GLY A 73 23.95 -3.53 9.66
C GLY A 73 24.10 -2.02 9.90
N MET A 74 23.14 -1.40 10.64
CA MET A 74 23.21 0.02 10.99
C MET A 74 24.36 0.35 11.95
N ALA A 75 24.99 -0.64 12.60
CA ALA A 75 26.20 -0.42 13.40
C ALA A 75 27.37 0.13 12.57
N LEU A 76 27.30 0.04 11.23
CA LEU A 76 28.27 0.65 10.32
C LEU A 76 28.44 2.16 10.56
N GLU A 77 27.41 2.85 11.05
CA GLU A 77 27.47 4.27 11.45
C GLU A 77 28.63 4.54 12.44
N PHE A 78 28.89 3.60 13.34
CA PHE A 78 29.86 3.74 14.42
C PHE A 78 31.22 3.16 14.09
N VAL A 79 31.38 2.52 12.92
CA VAL A 79 32.66 1.96 12.47
C VAL A 79 33.61 3.09 12.06
N ARG A 80 34.78 3.21 12.75
CA ARG A 80 35.78 4.26 12.49
C ARG A 80 36.59 4.00 11.22
N LYS A 81 36.89 2.73 10.94
CA LYS A 81 37.69 2.31 9.76
C LYS A 81 36.85 1.29 8.95
N GLN A 82 36.22 1.77 7.91
CA GLN A 82 35.40 0.93 7.04
C GLN A 82 36.27 0.25 5.97
N THR A 83 36.11 -1.07 5.82
CA THR A 83 36.63 -1.86 4.68
C THR A 83 35.47 -2.18 3.73
N ALA A 84 35.79 -2.50 2.47
CA ALA A 84 34.77 -2.86 1.47
C ALA A 84 33.94 -4.08 1.93
N ASP A 85 34.63 -5.13 2.46
CA ASP A 85 33.97 -6.34 2.95
C ASP A 85 33.02 -6.06 4.11
N LEU A 86 33.42 -5.20 5.05
CA LEU A 86 32.59 -4.81 6.18
C LEU A 86 31.37 -4.00 5.74
N CYS A 87 31.54 -3.09 4.75
CA CYS A 87 30.42 -2.36 4.16
C CYS A 87 29.45 -3.30 3.42
N LEU A 88 30.00 -4.29 2.70
CA LEU A 88 29.20 -5.28 1.98
C LEU A 88 28.36 -6.12 2.96
N GLU A 89 28.98 -6.61 4.04
CA GLU A 89 28.27 -7.35 5.11
C GLU A 89 27.15 -6.49 5.72
N ALA A 90 27.45 -5.21 6.03
CA ALA A 90 26.47 -4.29 6.62
C ALA A 90 25.24 -4.06 5.70
N VAL A 91 25.46 -3.84 4.38
CA VAL A 91 24.36 -3.60 3.45
C VAL A 91 23.60 -4.87 3.08
N GLN A 92 24.22 -6.04 3.18
CA GLN A 92 23.54 -7.33 3.01
C GLN A 92 22.59 -7.62 4.18
N GLU A 93 23.00 -7.25 5.38
CA GLU A 93 22.17 -7.35 6.59
C GLU A 93 21.02 -6.29 6.52
N ASN A 94 21.38 -5.05 6.19
CA ASN A 94 20.41 -3.96 6.09
C ASN A 94 20.81 -2.99 4.98
N GLY A 95 20.05 -2.95 3.88
CA GLY A 95 20.31 -2.06 2.74
C GLY A 95 20.43 -0.58 3.12
N TRP A 96 19.74 -0.14 4.18
CA TRP A 96 19.81 1.23 4.67
C TRP A 96 21.17 1.59 5.28
N ALA A 97 22.01 0.61 5.61
CA ALA A 97 23.38 0.84 6.03
C ALA A 97 24.22 1.57 4.96
N LEU A 98 23.77 1.53 3.68
CA LEU A 98 24.38 2.28 2.58
C LEU A 98 24.53 3.78 2.88
N LYS A 99 23.62 4.33 3.66
CA LYS A 99 23.66 5.73 4.13
C LYS A 99 24.97 6.07 4.84
N HIS A 100 25.56 5.09 5.54
CA HIS A 100 26.77 5.26 6.35
C HIS A 100 28.04 4.80 5.63
N VAL A 101 27.94 4.26 4.41
CA VAL A 101 29.08 3.84 3.61
C VAL A 101 29.85 5.07 3.11
N GLN A 102 31.13 5.19 3.51
CA GLN A 102 32.01 6.31 3.15
C GLN A 102 32.42 6.24 1.67
N LYS A 103 32.81 5.05 1.19
CA LYS A 103 33.21 4.79 -0.19
C LYS A 103 32.28 3.77 -0.82
N GLN A 104 31.35 4.26 -1.64
CA GLN A 104 30.41 3.40 -2.35
C GLN A 104 31.11 2.81 -3.59
N THR A 105 30.95 1.50 -3.78
CA THR A 105 31.27 0.78 -5.02
C THR A 105 29.99 0.25 -5.66
N VAL A 106 30.02 -0.04 -6.95
CA VAL A 106 28.88 -0.64 -7.67
C VAL A 106 28.38 -1.91 -6.96
N GLU A 107 29.32 -2.74 -6.48
CA GLU A 107 28.99 -3.98 -5.77
C GLU A 107 28.23 -3.73 -4.47
N ILE A 108 28.71 -2.78 -3.65
CA ILE A 108 28.03 -2.41 -2.38
C ILE A 108 26.66 -1.81 -2.65
N CYS A 109 26.55 -0.88 -3.62
CA CYS A 109 25.27 -0.29 -4.01
C CYS A 109 24.28 -1.34 -4.54
N MET A 110 24.77 -2.25 -5.39
CA MET A 110 23.97 -3.35 -5.93
C MET A 110 23.48 -4.30 -4.82
N ALA A 111 24.33 -4.64 -3.86
CA ALA A 111 23.94 -5.47 -2.71
C ALA A 111 22.87 -4.76 -1.87
N ALA A 112 23.05 -3.47 -1.59
CA ALA A 112 22.11 -2.67 -0.84
C ALA A 112 20.71 -2.61 -1.49
N VAL A 113 20.63 -2.29 -2.82
CA VAL A 113 19.34 -2.17 -3.52
C VAL A 113 18.67 -3.52 -3.75
N LYS A 114 19.42 -4.62 -3.82
CA LYS A 114 18.85 -5.97 -3.86
C LYS A 114 18.25 -6.39 -2.51
N GLN A 115 18.87 -5.96 -1.43
CA GLN A 115 18.32 -6.20 -0.08
C GLN A 115 17.07 -5.35 0.14
N ASP A 116 17.13 -4.05 -0.17
CA ASP A 116 16.01 -3.11 -0.09
C ASP A 116 16.08 -2.09 -1.23
N GLY A 117 15.07 -2.08 -2.13
CA GLY A 117 15.01 -1.15 -3.28
C GLY A 117 15.08 0.33 -2.85
N TRP A 118 14.57 0.66 -1.65
CA TRP A 118 14.59 2.02 -1.12
C TRP A 118 16.01 2.51 -0.74
N ALA A 119 16.98 1.61 -0.62
CA ALA A 119 18.39 1.98 -0.42
C ALA A 119 18.92 2.84 -1.59
N LEU A 120 18.25 2.81 -2.76
CA LEU A 120 18.58 3.63 -3.92
C LEU A 120 18.69 5.13 -3.60
N GLN A 121 17.90 5.62 -2.63
CA GLN A 121 17.95 7.02 -2.19
C GLN A 121 19.35 7.45 -1.66
N TYR A 122 20.18 6.49 -1.25
CA TYR A 122 21.50 6.72 -0.72
C TYR A 122 22.61 6.42 -1.73
N VAL A 123 22.28 5.95 -2.92
CA VAL A 123 23.25 5.72 -4.01
C VAL A 123 23.66 7.05 -4.61
N LYS A 124 24.96 7.35 -4.58
CA LYS A 124 25.54 8.60 -5.10
C LYS A 124 25.61 8.57 -6.63
N ASP A 125 26.14 7.47 -7.18
CA ASP A 125 26.34 7.28 -8.62
C ASP A 125 25.35 6.21 -9.12
N GLN A 126 24.21 6.65 -9.62
CA GLN A 126 23.14 5.77 -10.10
C GLN A 126 23.46 5.29 -11.51
N THR A 127 23.79 4.00 -11.64
CA THR A 127 23.88 3.36 -12.97
C THR A 127 22.55 2.74 -13.34
N THR A 128 22.30 2.54 -14.65
CA THR A 128 21.08 1.87 -15.16
C THR A 128 20.87 0.50 -14.50
N GLU A 129 21.96 -0.24 -14.27
CA GLU A 129 21.91 -1.57 -13.64
C GLU A 129 21.43 -1.51 -12.20
N ILE A 130 21.94 -0.56 -11.41
CA ILE A 130 21.54 -0.34 -10.01
C ILE A 130 20.08 0.11 -9.96
N CYS A 131 19.68 1.07 -10.79
CA CYS A 131 18.30 1.56 -10.89
C CYS A 131 17.34 0.42 -11.26
N MET A 132 17.69 -0.39 -12.26
CA MET A 132 16.90 -1.54 -12.69
C MET A 132 16.77 -2.59 -11.58
N ALA A 133 17.84 -2.86 -10.84
CA ALA A 133 17.80 -3.78 -9.70
C ALA A 133 16.88 -3.27 -8.59
N ALA A 134 16.96 -1.96 -8.29
CA ALA A 134 16.13 -1.32 -7.28
C ALA A 134 14.63 -1.40 -7.63
N VAL A 135 14.24 -1.02 -8.86
CA VAL A 135 12.81 -1.04 -9.26
C VAL A 135 12.25 -2.46 -9.41
N LYS A 136 13.08 -3.44 -9.75
CA LYS A 136 12.68 -4.86 -9.75
C LYS A 136 12.45 -5.39 -8.33
N ARG A 137 13.14 -4.84 -7.36
CA ARG A 137 12.95 -5.18 -5.95
C ARG A 137 11.69 -4.50 -5.38
N ASP A 138 11.54 -3.19 -5.68
CA ASP A 138 10.39 -2.37 -5.30
C ASP A 138 10.16 -1.28 -6.35
N GLY A 139 9.02 -1.30 -7.06
CA GLY A 139 8.67 -0.33 -8.10
C GLY A 139 8.65 1.11 -7.59
N TYR A 140 8.31 1.34 -6.33
CA TYR A 140 8.34 2.68 -5.73
C TYR A 140 9.75 3.27 -5.59
N ALA A 141 10.82 2.47 -5.72
CA ALA A 141 12.19 2.97 -5.80
C ALA A 141 12.38 3.94 -6.98
N LEU A 142 11.50 3.89 -8.00
CA LEU A 142 11.48 4.81 -9.14
C LEU A 142 11.49 6.28 -8.72
N ARG A 143 10.89 6.62 -7.58
CA ARG A 143 10.87 8.00 -7.06
C ARG A 143 12.25 8.60 -6.77
N TYR A 144 13.25 7.75 -6.59
CA TYR A 144 14.63 8.15 -6.27
C TYR A 144 15.54 8.12 -7.49
N ILE A 145 15.02 7.76 -8.68
CA ILE A 145 15.80 7.72 -9.91
C ILE A 145 15.84 9.11 -10.53
N HIS A 146 17.05 9.62 -10.74
CA HIS A 146 17.28 10.94 -11.31
C HIS A 146 17.02 10.95 -12.83
N GLU A 147 17.54 9.94 -13.54
CA GLU A 147 17.38 9.79 -14.97
C GLU A 147 16.54 8.53 -15.28
N GLN A 148 15.26 8.76 -15.56
CA GLN A 148 14.32 7.69 -15.84
C GLN A 148 14.37 7.35 -17.34
N THR A 149 14.65 6.07 -17.65
CA THR A 149 14.48 5.57 -19.00
C THR A 149 13.13 4.83 -19.15
N PRO A 150 12.56 4.73 -20.35
CA PRO A 150 11.30 4.00 -20.56
C PRO A 150 11.34 2.56 -20.04
N GLU A 151 12.49 1.88 -20.18
CA GLU A 151 12.69 0.50 -19.72
C GLU A 151 12.63 0.40 -18.19
N ILE A 152 13.25 1.36 -17.48
CA ILE A 152 13.21 1.43 -16.00
C ILE A 152 11.79 1.72 -15.54
N CYS A 153 11.11 2.70 -16.15
CA CYS A 153 9.73 3.05 -15.84
C CYS A 153 8.79 1.87 -16.06
N MET A 154 8.94 1.17 -17.20
CA MET A 154 8.15 -0.03 -17.50
C MET A 154 8.41 -1.14 -16.45
N ALA A 155 9.67 -1.39 -16.10
CA ALA A 155 10.01 -2.39 -15.09
C ALA A 155 9.43 -2.04 -13.70
N ALA A 156 9.44 -0.75 -13.34
CA ALA A 156 8.84 -0.28 -12.09
C ALA A 156 7.32 -0.48 -12.07
N VAL A 157 6.64 -0.11 -13.17
CA VAL A 157 5.17 -0.24 -13.31
C VAL A 157 4.75 -1.71 -13.36
N MET A 158 5.52 -2.58 -14.00
CA MET A 158 5.26 -4.03 -14.03
C MET A 158 5.46 -4.67 -12.66
N GLN A 159 6.37 -4.14 -11.84
CA GLN A 159 6.56 -4.62 -10.46
C GLN A 159 5.43 -4.10 -9.55
N ASN A 160 5.02 -2.84 -9.72
CA ASN A 160 3.91 -2.21 -9.01
C ASN A 160 3.29 -1.11 -9.88
N CYS A 161 2.06 -1.32 -10.36
CA CYS A 161 1.39 -0.39 -11.27
C CYS A 161 1.24 1.03 -10.68
N TRP A 162 1.16 1.16 -9.36
CA TRP A 162 1.11 2.46 -8.69
C TRP A 162 2.42 3.25 -8.71
N ALA A 163 3.54 2.63 -9.14
CA ALA A 163 4.78 3.34 -9.44
C ALA A 163 4.61 4.37 -10.56
N LEU A 164 3.56 4.23 -11.39
CA LEU A 164 3.19 5.18 -12.44
C LEU A 164 3.14 6.64 -11.94
N ARG A 165 2.77 6.86 -10.68
CA ARG A 165 2.74 8.20 -10.07
C ARG A 165 4.10 8.90 -10.01
N HIS A 166 5.19 8.13 -10.11
CA HIS A 166 6.57 8.60 -10.07
C HIS A 166 7.24 8.62 -11.44
N VAL A 167 6.52 8.20 -12.49
CA VAL A 167 6.98 8.29 -13.88
C VAL A 167 6.88 9.75 -14.33
N HIS A 168 8.00 10.33 -14.78
CA HIS A 168 8.05 11.71 -15.26
C HIS A 168 7.42 11.84 -16.66
N ASP A 169 7.79 10.95 -17.57
CA ASP A 169 7.24 10.89 -18.92
C ASP A 169 6.34 9.65 -19.06
N GLN A 170 5.04 9.87 -18.87
CA GLN A 170 4.03 8.83 -18.91
C GLN A 170 3.67 8.49 -20.36
N THR A 171 4.48 7.65 -21.02
CA THR A 171 4.14 7.19 -22.36
C THR A 171 2.86 6.35 -22.35
N ARG A 172 2.20 6.27 -23.52
CA ARG A 172 0.97 5.49 -23.68
C ARG A 172 1.15 4.02 -23.27
N GLU A 173 2.27 3.42 -23.62
CA GLU A 173 2.59 2.03 -23.33
C GLU A 173 2.71 1.77 -21.83
N ILE A 174 3.38 2.68 -21.09
CA ILE A 174 3.55 2.60 -19.64
C ILE A 174 2.19 2.79 -18.94
N CYS A 175 1.40 3.78 -19.36
CA CYS A 175 0.05 4.01 -18.83
C CYS A 175 -0.85 2.79 -19.08
N LEU A 176 -0.80 2.22 -20.27
CA LEU A 176 -1.61 1.05 -20.64
C LEU A 176 -1.24 -0.18 -19.81
N ALA A 177 0.07 -0.40 -19.56
CA ALA A 177 0.53 -1.47 -18.69
C ALA A 177 -0.02 -1.32 -17.28
N ALA A 178 0.02 -0.09 -16.70
CA ALA A 178 -0.52 0.18 -15.39
C ALA A 178 -2.04 -0.03 -15.29
N VAL A 179 -2.79 0.46 -16.30
CA VAL A 179 -4.26 0.36 -16.35
C VAL A 179 -4.72 -1.10 -16.46
N ARG A 180 -4.01 -1.93 -17.22
CA ARG A 180 -4.34 -3.36 -17.34
C ARG A 180 -4.12 -4.14 -16.05
N GLU A 181 -3.17 -3.73 -15.24
CA GLU A 181 -2.94 -4.34 -13.93
C GLU A 181 -3.98 -3.86 -12.91
N ASP A 182 -4.24 -2.55 -12.86
CA ASP A 182 -5.30 -1.96 -12.03
C ASP A 182 -5.89 -0.72 -12.71
N GLY A 183 -7.15 -0.80 -13.18
CA GLY A 183 -7.88 0.32 -13.79
C GLY A 183 -7.92 1.60 -12.94
N ASN A 184 -7.78 1.47 -11.60
CA ASN A 184 -7.76 2.64 -10.70
C ASN A 184 -6.47 3.48 -10.85
N THR A 185 -5.45 2.97 -11.52
CA THR A 185 -4.24 3.75 -11.85
C THR A 185 -4.55 4.95 -12.76
N LEU A 186 -5.72 4.95 -13.41
CA LEU A 186 -6.23 6.10 -14.16
C LEU A 186 -6.20 7.41 -13.34
N LYS A 187 -6.36 7.30 -12.00
CA LYS A 187 -6.27 8.44 -11.07
C LYS A 187 -4.94 9.19 -11.13
N VAL A 188 -3.84 8.51 -11.47
CA VAL A 188 -2.49 9.08 -11.50
C VAL A 188 -1.97 9.31 -12.91
N ILE A 189 -2.78 9.06 -13.94
CA ILE A 189 -2.46 9.38 -15.33
C ILE A 189 -2.65 10.88 -15.55
N GLN A 190 -1.59 11.53 -16.09
CA GLN A 190 -1.58 12.97 -16.35
C GLN A 190 -2.47 13.32 -17.55
N GLU A 191 -2.35 12.58 -18.65
CA GLU A 191 -3.15 12.78 -19.86
C GLU A 191 -4.01 11.56 -20.16
N GLN A 192 -5.30 11.68 -19.87
CA GLN A 192 -6.25 10.62 -20.10
C GLN A 192 -6.75 10.63 -21.55
N THR A 193 -6.36 9.65 -22.34
CA THR A 193 -6.93 9.44 -23.67
C THR A 193 -8.19 8.56 -23.61
N PHE A 194 -9.07 8.67 -24.60
CA PHE A 194 -10.26 7.83 -24.71
C PHE A 194 -9.93 6.33 -24.59
N GLY A 195 -8.86 5.88 -25.28
CA GLY A 195 -8.44 4.47 -25.23
C GLY A 195 -8.00 3.99 -23.86
N LEU A 196 -7.27 4.83 -23.10
CA LEU A 196 -6.89 4.51 -21.71
C LEU A 196 -8.09 4.45 -20.77
N CYS A 197 -9.02 5.41 -20.91
CA CYS A 197 -10.26 5.41 -20.12
C CYS A 197 -11.10 4.17 -20.42
N MET A 198 -11.26 3.80 -21.70
CA MET A 198 -11.99 2.60 -22.10
C MET A 198 -11.36 1.31 -21.56
N GLU A 199 -10.04 1.19 -21.58
CA GLU A 199 -9.34 0.03 -21.03
C GLU A 199 -9.54 -0.04 -19.50
N ALA A 200 -9.40 1.10 -18.81
CA ALA A 200 -9.57 1.18 -17.36
C ALA A 200 -10.98 0.75 -16.90
N VAL A 201 -12.03 1.25 -17.57
CA VAL A 201 -13.40 0.94 -17.18
C VAL A 201 -13.82 -0.48 -17.58
N ARG A 202 -13.21 -1.08 -18.60
CA ARG A 202 -13.41 -2.49 -18.96
C ARG A 202 -12.76 -3.43 -17.96
N GLU A 203 -11.59 -3.06 -17.47
CA GLU A 203 -10.92 -3.81 -16.41
C GLU A 203 -11.68 -3.67 -15.09
N ARG A 204 -12.10 -2.45 -14.76
CA ARG A 204 -12.81 -2.15 -13.52
C ARG A 204 -13.78 -0.98 -13.72
N GLY A 205 -15.10 -1.27 -13.75
CA GLY A 205 -16.16 -0.25 -13.96
C GLY A 205 -16.04 0.95 -13.02
N TRP A 206 -15.60 0.73 -11.78
CA TRP A 206 -15.40 1.78 -10.78
C TRP A 206 -14.28 2.76 -11.13
N ALA A 207 -13.41 2.44 -12.10
CA ALA A 207 -12.41 3.39 -12.61
C ALA A 207 -13.08 4.63 -13.23
N LEU A 208 -14.36 4.55 -13.57
CA LEU A 208 -15.15 5.67 -14.10
C LEU A 208 -15.08 6.91 -13.19
N GLN A 209 -14.99 6.73 -11.86
CA GLN A 209 -14.85 7.84 -10.91
C GLN A 209 -13.60 8.70 -11.16
N PHE A 210 -12.59 8.17 -11.85
CA PHE A 210 -11.33 8.86 -12.14
C PHE A 210 -11.26 9.36 -13.58
N VAL A 211 -12.28 9.11 -14.40
CA VAL A 211 -12.36 9.62 -15.78
C VAL A 211 -12.70 11.08 -15.76
N GLN A 212 -11.78 11.92 -16.27
CA GLN A 212 -11.94 13.39 -16.31
C GLN A 212 -12.99 13.84 -17.34
N LYS A 213 -13.03 13.18 -18.50
CA LYS A 213 -14.00 13.47 -19.57
C LYS A 213 -14.79 12.20 -19.88
N GLN A 214 -15.96 12.11 -19.29
CA GLN A 214 -16.87 11.01 -19.53
C GLN A 214 -17.58 11.20 -20.89
N THR A 215 -17.59 10.13 -21.68
CA THR A 215 -18.44 10.04 -22.88
C THR A 215 -19.48 8.93 -22.67
N PRO A 216 -20.60 8.96 -23.41
CA PRO A 216 -21.62 7.93 -23.31
C PRO A 216 -21.07 6.50 -23.50
N GLU A 217 -20.09 6.33 -24.39
CA GLU A 217 -19.46 5.03 -24.66
C GLU A 217 -18.63 4.55 -23.47
N ILE A 218 -17.88 5.45 -22.79
CA ILE A 218 -17.09 5.10 -21.59
C ILE A 218 -18.05 4.74 -20.45
N CYS A 219 -19.10 5.55 -20.22
CA CYS A 219 -20.11 5.28 -19.19
C CYS A 219 -20.82 3.96 -19.45
N MET A 220 -21.22 3.69 -20.70
CA MET A 220 -21.85 2.43 -21.10
C MET A 220 -20.93 1.23 -20.86
N ALA A 221 -19.65 1.35 -21.17
CA ALA A 221 -18.67 0.28 -20.92
C ALA A 221 -18.51 0.03 -19.43
N ALA A 222 -18.44 1.10 -18.62
CA ALA A 222 -18.31 1.01 -17.17
C ALA A 222 -19.52 0.29 -16.53
N VAL A 223 -20.75 0.71 -16.86
CA VAL A 223 -21.97 0.13 -16.26
C VAL A 223 -22.25 -1.30 -16.75
N LYS A 224 -21.77 -1.69 -17.92
CA LYS A 224 -21.84 -3.07 -18.39
C LYS A 224 -20.87 -3.98 -17.65
N GLN A 225 -19.71 -3.44 -17.23
CA GLN A 225 -18.75 -4.17 -16.42
C GLN A 225 -19.22 -4.29 -14.97
N ASP A 226 -19.78 -3.19 -14.42
CA ASP A 226 -20.31 -3.12 -13.07
C ASP A 226 -21.45 -2.09 -13.01
N GLY A 227 -22.70 -2.54 -12.75
CA GLY A 227 -23.88 -1.68 -12.68
C GLY A 227 -23.76 -0.57 -11.65
N TYR A 228 -23.03 -0.81 -10.54
CA TYR A 228 -22.77 0.21 -9.53
C TYR A 228 -21.89 1.37 -10.02
N ALA A 229 -21.19 1.22 -11.15
CA ALA A 229 -20.48 2.34 -11.80
C ALA A 229 -21.41 3.50 -12.17
N LEU A 230 -22.75 3.24 -12.26
CA LEU A 230 -23.76 4.28 -12.47
C LEU A 230 -23.68 5.41 -11.45
N LYS A 231 -23.25 5.13 -10.23
CA LYS A 231 -23.01 6.13 -9.17
C LYS A 231 -22.05 7.24 -9.61
N TYR A 232 -21.15 6.94 -10.53
CA TYR A 232 -20.10 7.86 -10.98
C TYR A 232 -20.38 8.46 -12.36
N VAL A 233 -21.52 8.12 -12.97
CA VAL A 233 -21.96 8.73 -14.24
C VAL A 233 -22.46 10.14 -13.98
N HIS A 234 -21.84 11.14 -14.62
CA HIS A 234 -22.20 12.56 -14.45
C HIS A 234 -23.54 12.88 -15.14
N GLU A 235 -23.69 12.43 -16.39
CA GLU A 235 -24.91 12.63 -17.19
C GLU A 235 -25.55 11.27 -17.46
N GLN A 236 -26.64 11.01 -16.73
CA GLN A 236 -27.34 9.73 -16.84
C GLN A 236 -28.34 9.75 -18.01
N MET A 237 -27.99 9.05 -19.08
CA MET A 237 -28.91 8.78 -20.18
C MET A 237 -29.76 7.55 -19.87
N PRO A 238 -31.03 7.48 -20.31
CA PRO A 238 -31.93 6.33 -20.04
C PRO A 238 -31.32 4.99 -20.46
N GLU A 239 -30.60 4.94 -21.57
CA GLU A 239 -29.95 3.72 -22.07
C GLU A 239 -28.82 3.23 -21.13
N ILE A 240 -28.08 4.16 -20.50
CA ILE A 240 -27.03 3.85 -19.54
C ILE A 240 -27.64 3.33 -18.24
N CYS A 241 -28.71 4.00 -17.75
CA CYS A 241 -29.47 3.55 -16.58
C CYS A 241 -30.06 2.15 -16.81
N MET A 242 -30.66 1.93 -17.96
CA MET A 242 -31.22 0.63 -18.37
C MET A 242 -30.13 -0.46 -18.42
N ALA A 243 -28.95 -0.13 -18.95
CA ALA A 243 -27.83 -1.09 -19.00
C ALA A 243 -27.32 -1.42 -17.58
N ALA A 244 -27.22 -0.41 -16.70
CA ALA A 244 -26.80 -0.57 -15.33
C ALA A 244 -27.73 -1.49 -14.54
N VAL A 245 -29.07 -1.24 -14.57
CA VAL A 245 -30.05 -2.04 -13.83
C VAL A 245 -30.23 -3.45 -14.40
N LYS A 246 -29.93 -3.67 -15.67
CA LYS A 246 -29.90 -5.02 -16.26
C LYS A 246 -28.68 -5.81 -15.83
N GLN A 247 -27.56 -5.13 -15.58
CA GLN A 247 -26.33 -5.75 -15.08
C GLN A 247 -26.50 -6.08 -13.59
N ASP A 248 -27.03 -5.12 -12.79
CA ASP A 248 -27.33 -5.29 -11.38
C ASP A 248 -28.57 -4.45 -11.01
N GLY A 249 -29.67 -5.10 -10.57
CA GLY A 249 -30.93 -4.44 -10.20
C GLY A 249 -30.77 -3.39 -9.09
N TYR A 250 -29.81 -3.60 -8.18
CA TYR A 250 -29.51 -2.63 -7.11
C TYR A 250 -28.89 -1.33 -7.63
N ALA A 251 -28.39 -1.28 -8.87
CA ALA A 251 -27.99 -0.04 -9.52
C ALA A 251 -29.13 0.99 -9.59
N LEU A 252 -30.39 0.55 -9.48
CA LEU A 252 -31.58 1.42 -9.41
C LEU A 252 -31.46 2.48 -8.30
N LYS A 253 -30.74 2.17 -7.21
CA LYS A 253 -30.45 3.13 -6.12
C LYS A 253 -29.78 4.43 -6.61
N TYR A 254 -29.04 4.33 -7.71
CA TYR A 254 -28.27 5.44 -8.27
C TYR A 254 -28.90 6.07 -9.49
N VAL A 255 -30.07 5.61 -9.93
CA VAL A 255 -30.83 6.21 -11.03
C VAL A 255 -31.50 7.48 -10.53
N HIS A 256 -31.20 8.62 -11.16
CA HIS A 256 -31.76 9.92 -10.79
C HIS A 256 -33.22 10.04 -11.24
N GLU A 257 -33.51 9.67 -12.49
CA GLU A 257 -34.86 9.69 -13.07
C GLU A 257 -35.32 8.28 -13.34
N GLN A 258 -36.17 7.77 -12.45
CA GLN A 258 -36.71 6.41 -12.56
C GLN A 258 -37.93 6.41 -13.48
N THR A 259 -37.85 5.74 -14.64
CA THR A 259 -39.02 5.44 -15.45
C THR A 259 -39.59 4.06 -15.10
N PRO A 260 -40.87 3.82 -15.36
CA PRO A 260 -41.48 2.50 -15.12
C PRO A 260 -40.71 1.36 -15.79
N GLU A 261 -40.17 1.56 -16.99
CA GLU A 261 -39.40 0.57 -17.74
C GLU A 261 -38.10 0.23 -17.06
N ILE A 262 -37.37 1.27 -16.50
CA ILE A 262 -36.12 1.06 -15.75
C ILE A 262 -36.42 0.33 -14.45
N CYS A 263 -37.49 0.70 -13.73
CA CYS A 263 -37.91 0.03 -12.49
C CYS A 263 -38.28 -1.43 -12.75
N LEU A 264 -39.05 -1.70 -13.79
CA LEU A 264 -39.40 -3.06 -14.20
C LEU A 264 -38.19 -3.89 -14.58
N ALA A 265 -37.21 -3.29 -15.29
CA ALA A 265 -35.96 -3.97 -15.63
C ALA A 265 -35.16 -4.33 -14.38
N ALA A 266 -35.08 -3.41 -13.41
CA ALA A 266 -34.39 -3.61 -12.15
C ALA A 266 -34.99 -4.74 -11.33
N VAL A 267 -36.34 -4.74 -11.12
CA VAL A 267 -37.00 -5.77 -10.32
C VAL A 267 -37.09 -7.14 -11.03
N ARG A 268 -37.00 -7.18 -12.35
CA ARG A 268 -36.82 -8.43 -13.10
C ARG A 268 -35.43 -9.03 -12.92
N GLN A 269 -34.44 -8.19 -12.79
CA GLN A 269 -33.08 -8.64 -12.54
C GLN A 269 -32.92 -9.12 -11.09
N ASP A 270 -33.44 -8.34 -10.12
CA ASP A 270 -33.49 -8.71 -8.70
C ASP A 270 -34.76 -8.11 -8.05
N GLY A 271 -35.69 -8.94 -7.53
CA GLY A 271 -36.93 -8.50 -6.88
C GLY A 271 -36.69 -7.56 -5.70
N TRP A 272 -35.56 -7.72 -4.96
CA TRP A 272 -35.20 -6.84 -3.85
C TRP A 272 -34.86 -5.41 -4.30
N ALA A 273 -34.62 -5.16 -5.60
CA ALA A 273 -34.48 -3.80 -6.14
C ALA A 273 -35.75 -2.95 -5.90
N LEU A 274 -36.90 -3.58 -5.60
CA LEU A 274 -38.16 -2.90 -5.24
C LEU A 274 -37.97 -1.89 -4.09
N ARG A 275 -37.01 -2.12 -3.19
CA ARG A 275 -36.72 -1.18 -2.09
C ARG A 275 -36.23 0.19 -2.55
N TYR A 276 -35.71 0.27 -3.76
CA TYR A 276 -35.17 1.49 -4.36
C TYR A 276 -36.12 2.13 -5.38
N VAL A 277 -37.27 1.50 -5.63
CA VAL A 277 -38.32 2.07 -6.50
C VAL A 277 -39.03 3.22 -5.76
N HIS A 278 -39.04 4.40 -6.35
CA HIS A 278 -39.72 5.56 -5.77
C HIS A 278 -41.24 5.42 -5.92
N ASP A 279 -41.73 5.12 -7.14
CA ASP A 279 -43.15 4.96 -7.44
C ASP A 279 -43.49 3.50 -7.66
N LYS A 280 -43.99 2.84 -6.61
CA LYS A 280 -44.30 1.42 -6.57
C LYS A 280 -45.67 1.10 -7.21
N THR A 281 -45.73 1.05 -8.53
CA THR A 281 -46.99 0.66 -9.23
C THR A 281 -47.32 -0.82 -8.99
N PRO A 282 -48.63 -1.21 -9.09
CA PRO A 282 -49.03 -2.60 -8.91
C PRO A 282 -48.33 -3.59 -9.86
N GLU A 283 -47.93 -3.14 -11.06
CA GLU A 283 -47.20 -3.98 -12.02
C GLU A 283 -45.78 -4.24 -11.56
N ILE A 284 -45.06 -3.20 -11.09
CA ILE A 284 -43.71 -3.31 -10.57
C ILE A 284 -43.69 -4.23 -9.34
N CYS A 285 -44.65 -4.06 -8.42
CA CYS A 285 -44.76 -4.87 -7.21
C CYS A 285 -44.98 -6.35 -7.56
N ARG A 286 -45.97 -6.64 -8.45
CA ARG A 286 -46.20 -8.02 -8.90
C ARG A 286 -44.99 -8.64 -9.56
N THR A 287 -44.28 -7.86 -10.39
CA THR A 287 -43.07 -8.32 -11.08
C THR A 287 -41.98 -8.68 -10.08
N ALA A 288 -41.80 -7.85 -9.04
CA ALA A 288 -40.81 -8.08 -7.97
C ALA A 288 -41.12 -9.38 -7.19
N VAL A 289 -42.40 -9.57 -6.79
CA VAL A 289 -42.86 -10.79 -6.08
C VAL A 289 -42.71 -12.04 -6.95
N CYS A 290 -43.06 -11.93 -8.25
CA CYS A 290 -42.85 -13.03 -9.19
C CYS A 290 -41.39 -13.43 -9.33
N GLN A 291 -40.46 -12.46 -9.28
CA GLN A 291 -39.02 -12.72 -9.33
C GLN A 291 -38.51 -13.32 -8.01
N ASN A 292 -38.93 -12.75 -6.87
CA ASN A 292 -38.57 -13.24 -5.54
C ASN A 292 -39.79 -13.14 -4.58
N PRO A 293 -40.43 -14.28 -4.21
CA PRO A 293 -41.60 -14.29 -3.32
C PRO A 293 -41.36 -13.70 -1.93
N GLU A 294 -40.11 -13.70 -1.42
CA GLU A 294 -39.80 -13.14 -0.11
C GLU A 294 -40.02 -11.62 -0.03
N VAL A 295 -40.06 -10.94 -1.18
CA VAL A 295 -40.30 -9.49 -1.27
C VAL A 295 -41.73 -9.15 -0.85
N GLU A 296 -42.71 -10.10 -0.95
CA GLU A 296 -44.08 -9.89 -0.50
C GLU A 296 -44.16 -9.57 0.99
N GLN A 297 -43.41 -10.30 1.81
CA GLN A 297 -43.34 -10.06 3.26
C GLN A 297 -42.76 -8.68 3.59
N TYR A 298 -41.76 -8.26 2.84
CA TYR A 298 -41.18 -6.91 2.97
C TYR A 298 -42.23 -5.81 2.64
N MET A 299 -43.01 -6.00 1.60
CA MET A 299 -44.08 -5.05 1.22
C MET A 299 -45.14 -4.91 2.31
N LEU A 300 -45.56 -6.02 2.93
CA LEU A 300 -46.57 -6.00 4.00
C LEU A 300 -46.07 -5.22 5.23
N ILE A 301 -44.78 -5.36 5.58
CA ILE A 301 -44.17 -4.65 6.71
C ILE A 301 -44.07 -3.13 6.42
N SER A 302 -43.68 -2.74 5.20
CA SER A 302 -43.53 -1.33 4.82
C SER A 302 -44.89 -0.58 4.78
N ILE A 303 -45.97 -1.23 4.41
CA ILE A 303 -47.33 -0.65 4.41
C ILE A 303 -47.84 -0.44 5.84
N SER A 304 -47.53 -1.36 6.78
CA SER A 304 -47.97 -1.25 8.17
C SER A 304 -47.21 -0.16 8.95
N SER A 305 -45.98 0.20 8.53
CA SER A 305 -45.18 1.28 9.18
C SER A 305 -45.62 2.69 8.74
N ASP A 306 -46.10 2.83 7.51
CA ASP A 306 -46.57 4.13 7.00
C ASP A 306 -47.97 4.50 7.60
N ASP A 307 -48.78 3.51 8.02
CA ASP A 307 -50.09 3.74 8.67
C ASP A 307 -49.98 4.15 10.15
N GLU A 308 -48.83 3.93 10.82
CA GLU A 308 -48.63 4.32 12.23
C GLU A 308 -48.14 5.80 12.40
N GLU A 309 -47.56 6.42 11.39
CA GLU A 309 -47.11 7.83 11.46
C GLU A 309 -48.25 8.84 11.24
N ASP A 310 -49.38 8.43 10.66
CA ASP A 310 -50.52 9.33 10.36
C ASP A 310 -51.65 9.29 11.42
N ALA A 311 -51.49 8.52 12.49
CA ALA A 311 -52.37 8.52 13.66
C ALA A 311 -51.98 9.59 14.67
N GLY A 312 -52.09 10.85 14.27
CA GLY A 312 -52.05 11.98 15.18
C GLY A 312 -53.09 11.85 16.29
N PRO A 313 -52.87 12.40 17.51
CA PRO A 313 -53.78 12.22 18.65
C PRO A 313 -55.16 12.79 18.30
N ARG A 314 -56.19 11.95 18.37
CA ARG A 314 -57.58 12.38 18.29
C ARG A 314 -57.97 13.14 19.54
N PRO A 315 -58.81 14.17 19.42
CA PRO A 315 -59.14 15.10 20.48
C PRO A 315 -59.93 14.50 21.66
#